data_091661eb5c6278688211987efe45f721
#
_entry.id   091661eb5c6278688211987efe45f721
#
_cell.length_a   1.000
_cell.length_b   1.000
_cell.length_c   1.000
_cell.angle_alpha   90.00
_cell.angle_beta   90.00
_cell.angle_gamma   90.00
#
_symmetry.space_group_name_H-M   'P 1'
#
loop_
_entity.id
_entity.type
_entity.pdbx_description
1 polymer ?
#
loop_
_entity_poly.entity_id
_entity_poly.type
_entity_poly.pdbx_seq_one_letter_code
_entity_poly.pdbx_strand_id
1 'polypeptide(L)'
;MTIAAGKLRHRVTIQQEVETQNPNTGAVSVSWVTYADRWAEYVAQSVREFIAASAVQSEVKGRFTVRADEGIKASMRVIHRGNAFAILGVMPDPDSGLEYMTLAVSEGVVIV
;
A
#
# COMPACT_ATOMS: atom_id res chain seq x y z
N MET A 1 15.97 -3.10 12.00
CA MET A 1 15.24 -4.16 12.72
C MET A 1 14.63 -5.12 11.72
N THR A 2 14.98 -6.38 11.82
CA THR A 2 14.50 -7.40 10.90
C THR A 2 13.15 -7.95 11.38
N ILE A 3 12.19 -8.03 10.48
CA ILE A 3 10.87 -8.55 10.80
C ILE A 3 10.86 -10.06 10.56
N ALA A 4 10.39 -10.80 11.55
CA ALA A 4 10.22 -12.24 11.41
C ALA A 4 9.10 -12.54 10.40
N ALA A 5 9.31 -13.51 9.51
CA ALA A 5 8.33 -13.88 8.50
C ALA A 5 6.97 -14.24 9.10
N GLY A 6 6.94 -14.78 10.32
CA GLY A 6 5.69 -15.11 11.03
C GLY A 6 4.81 -13.92 11.37
N LYS A 7 5.32 -12.69 11.28
CA LYS A 7 4.52 -11.48 11.48
C LYS A 7 3.75 -11.06 10.24
N LEU A 8 4.10 -11.61 9.07
CA LEU A 8 3.40 -11.34 7.82
C LEU A 8 2.17 -12.25 7.72
N ARG A 9 1.12 -11.87 8.42
CA ARG A 9 -0.09 -12.69 8.62
C ARG A 9 -1.27 -12.32 7.75
N HIS A 10 -1.23 -11.14 7.13
CA HIS A 10 -2.35 -10.63 6.36
C HIS A 10 -2.10 -10.86 4.87
N ARG A 11 -3.04 -11.52 4.21
CA ARG A 11 -2.98 -11.67 2.76
C ARG A 11 -3.53 -10.42 2.11
N VAL A 12 -2.73 -9.76 1.30
CA VAL A 12 -3.12 -8.54 0.61
C VAL A 12 -2.88 -8.67 -0.89
N THR A 13 -3.65 -7.93 -1.66
CA THR A 13 -3.49 -7.85 -3.11
C THR A 13 -2.97 -6.46 -3.44
N ILE A 14 -1.86 -6.40 -4.16
CA ILE A 14 -1.32 -5.14 -4.66
C ILE A 14 -1.88 -4.92 -6.06
N GLN A 15 -2.51 -3.77 -6.29
CA GLN A 15 -3.07 -3.42 -7.59
C GLN A 15 -2.35 -2.21 -8.16
N GLN A 16 -2.18 -2.22 -9.47
CA GLN A 16 -1.61 -1.11 -10.21
C GLN A 16 -2.64 -0.50 -11.14
N GLU A 17 -2.49 0.78 -11.39
CA GLU A 17 -3.37 1.52 -12.28
C GLU A 17 -2.89 1.37 -13.71
N VAL A 18 -3.82 1.05 -14.61
CA VAL A 18 -3.54 0.90 -16.02
C VAL A 18 -4.46 1.82 -16.82
N GLU A 19 -3.88 2.63 -17.69
CA GLU A 19 -4.64 3.47 -18.60
C GLU A 19 -4.84 2.74 -19.94
N THR A 20 -6.07 2.79 -20.43
CA THR A 20 -6.42 2.24 -21.73
C THR A 20 -7.08 3.33 -22.56
N GLN A 21 -6.57 3.56 -23.76
CA GLN A 21 -7.17 4.52 -24.67
C GLN A 21 -8.04 3.80 -25.71
N ASN A 22 -9.26 4.28 -25.87
CA ASN A 22 -10.15 3.77 -26.91
C ASN A 22 -9.67 4.31 -28.26
N PRO A 23 -9.27 3.45 -29.21
CA PRO A 23 -8.75 3.92 -30.49
C PRO A 23 -9.80 4.60 -31.35
N ASN A 24 -11.09 4.36 -31.11
CA ASN A 24 -12.18 4.94 -31.91
C ASN A 24 -12.58 6.33 -31.42
N THR A 25 -12.58 6.55 -30.11
CA THR A 25 -13.06 7.81 -29.52
C THR A 25 -11.95 8.66 -28.90
N GLY A 26 -10.78 8.09 -28.72
CA GLY A 26 -9.68 8.75 -28.02
C GLY A 26 -9.87 8.85 -26.50
N ALA A 27 -10.98 8.33 -25.99
CA ALA A 27 -11.25 8.38 -24.56
C ALA A 27 -10.26 7.51 -23.79
N VAL A 28 -9.76 8.05 -22.67
CA VAL A 28 -8.86 7.35 -21.77
C VAL A 28 -9.65 6.81 -20.59
N SER A 29 -9.54 5.52 -20.34
CA SER A 29 -10.10 4.91 -19.14
C SER A 29 -8.99 4.35 -18.27
N VAL A 30 -9.22 4.43 -16.96
CA VAL A 30 -8.28 3.97 -15.95
C VAL A 30 -8.90 2.77 -15.25
N SER A 31 -8.14 1.71 -15.14
CA SER A 31 -8.58 0.52 -14.40
C SER A 31 -7.47 0.02 -13.47
N TRP A 32 -7.90 -0.69 -12.42
CA TRP A 32 -6.97 -1.30 -11.48
C TRP A 32 -6.83 -2.78 -11.83
N VAL A 33 -5.60 -3.23 -11.99
CA VAL A 33 -5.30 -4.63 -12.26
C VAL A 33 -4.40 -5.18 -11.18
N THR A 34 -4.51 -6.46 -10.89
CA THR A 34 -3.69 -7.11 -9.88
C THR A 34 -2.23 -7.15 -10.34
N TYR A 35 -1.37 -6.55 -9.52
CA TYR A 35 0.08 -6.67 -9.70
C TYR A 35 0.59 -7.96 -9.07
N ALA A 36 0.25 -8.19 -7.80
CA ALA A 36 0.66 -9.39 -7.08
C ALA A 36 -0.11 -9.54 -5.77
N ASP A 37 -0.18 -10.77 -5.28
CA ASP A 37 -0.64 -11.06 -3.91
C ASP A 37 0.58 -11.19 -3.01
N ARG A 38 0.50 -10.64 -1.81
CA ARG A 38 1.60 -10.65 -0.85
C ARG A 38 1.09 -10.91 0.55
N TRP A 39 1.94 -11.50 1.38
CA TRP A 39 1.72 -11.57 2.81
C TRP A 39 2.27 -10.29 3.44
N ALA A 40 1.52 -9.71 4.37
CA ALA A 40 1.87 -8.42 4.95
C ALA A 40 1.65 -8.41 6.46
N GLU A 41 2.39 -7.55 7.15
CA GLU A 41 2.08 -7.12 8.51
C GLU A 41 1.38 -5.77 8.40
N TYR A 42 0.21 -5.65 9.03
CA TYR A 42 -0.52 -4.39 9.06
C TYR A 42 -0.42 -3.76 10.44
N VAL A 43 -0.03 -2.50 10.49
CA VAL A 43 0.01 -1.71 11.71
C VAL A 43 -0.80 -0.45 11.47
N ALA A 44 -1.96 -0.36 12.13
CA ALA A 44 -2.77 0.85 12.07
C ALA A 44 -2.11 1.97 12.87
N GLN A 45 -2.36 3.21 12.47
CA GLN A 45 -1.87 4.36 13.22
C GLN A 45 -2.46 4.36 14.62
N SER A 46 -1.62 4.54 15.65
CA SER A 46 -2.09 4.63 17.02
C SER A 46 -2.83 5.94 17.27
N VAL A 47 -3.61 6.01 18.34
CA VAL A 47 -4.30 7.24 18.73
C VAL A 47 -3.32 8.39 18.90
N ARG A 48 -2.18 8.12 19.54
CA ARG A 48 -1.14 9.12 19.77
C ARG A 48 -0.56 9.62 18.43
N GLU A 49 -0.26 8.71 17.53
CA GLU A 49 0.23 9.04 16.19
C GLU A 49 -0.82 9.81 15.40
N PHE A 50 -2.08 9.43 15.54
CA PHE A 50 -3.19 10.12 14.88
C PHE A 50 -3.29 11.57 15.32
N ILE A 51 -3.19 11.84 16.62
CA ILE A 51 -3.23 13.21 17.15
C ILE A 51 -2.05 14.02 16.59
N ALA A 52 -0.85 13.46 16.61
CA ALA A 52 0.33 14.12 16.07
C ALA A 52 0.21 14.37 14.56
N ALA A 53 -0.30 13.39 13.82
CA ALA A 53 -0.49 13.51 12.38
C ALA A 53 -1.55 14.56 12.04
N SER A 54 -2.63 14.65 12.82
CA SER A 54 -3.65 15.66 12.62
C SER A 54 -3.09 17.07 12.79
N ALA A 55 -2.16 17.24 13.72
CA ALA A 55 -1.51 18.53 13.93
C ALA A 55 -0.66 18.97 12.74
N VAL A 56 -0.10 18.01 11.98
CA VAL A 56 0.72 18.27 10.79
C VAL A 56 0.02 17.90 9.49
N GLN A 57 -1.26 17.57 9.56
CA GLN A 57 -2.11 17.22 8.40
C GLN A 57 -1.60 16.03 7.59
N SER A 58 -1.06 15.03 8.26
CA SER A 58 -0.61 13.81 7.60
C SER A 58 -1.79 12.95 7.17
N GLU A 59 -1.72 12.40 5.94
CA GLU A 59 -2.71 11.47 5.42
C GLU A 59 -2.41 10.01 5.75
N VAL A 60 -1.24 9.72 6.30
CA VAL A 60 -0.84 8.36 6.64
C VAL A 60 -1.68 7.85 7.82
N LYS A 61 -2.42 6.76 7.61
CA LYS A 61 -3.27 6.15 8.62
C LYS A 61 -2.81 4.76 9.05
N GLY A 62 -1.84 4.19 8.37
CA GLY A 62 -1.31 2.88 8.71
C GLY A 62 -0.13 2.50 7.84
N ARG A 63 0.39 1.31 8.09
CA ARG A 63 1.55 0.79 7.35
C ARG A 63 1.36 -0.69 7.08
N PHE A 64 1.70 -1.10 5.87
CA PHE A 64 1.84 -2.50 5.52
C PHE A 64 3.32 -2.80 5.31
N THR A 65 3.80 -3.87 5.93
CA THR A 65 5.16 -4.35 5.71
C THR A 65 5.07 -5.63 4.90
N VAL A 66 5.75 -5.64 3.76
CA VAL A 66 5.79 -6.79 2.84
C VAL A 66 7.24 -7.11 2.49
N ARG A 67 7.46 -8.24 1.83
CA ARG A 67 8.78 -8.54 1.31
C ARG A 67 9.14 -7.52 0.23
N ALA A 68 10.42 -7.16 0.18
CA ALA A 68 10.91 -6.14 -0.75
C ALA A 68 10.60 -6.51 -2.20
N ASP A 69 10.01 -5.56 -2.92
CA ASP A 69 9.66 -5.69 -4.33
C ASP A 69 9.79 -4.31 -4.98
N GLU A 70 10.76 -4.18 -5.86
CA GLU A 70 11.05 -2.91 -6.53
C GLU A 70 9.91 -2.44 -7.44
N GLY A 71 9.02 -3.34 -7.84
CA GLY A 71 7.87 -3.01 -8.66
C GLY A 71 6.72 -2.34 -7.92
N ILE A 72 6.74 -2.37 -6.58
CA ILE A 72 5.71 -1.71 -5.78
C ILE A 72 6.04 -0.23 -5.64
N LYS A 73 5.10 0.62 -6.05
CA LYS A 73 5.28 2.07 -6.11
C LYS A 73 4.12 2.79 -5.42
N ALA A 74 4.34 4.08 -5.13
CA ALA A 74 3.32 4.92 -4.49
C ALA A 74 2.07 5.14 -5.35
N SER A 75 2.14 4.89 -6.65
CA SER A 75 0.96 4.97 -7.54
C SER A 75 0.03 3.77 -7.44
N MET A 76 0.42 2.74 -6.69
CA MET A 76 -0.35 1.52 -6.51
C MET A 76 -1.25 1.60 -5.29
N ARG A 77 -2.06 0.57 -5.08
CA ARG A 77 -2.91 0.46 -3.88
C ARG A 77 -2.88 -0.95 -3.33
N VAL A 78 -3.20 -1.08 -2.05
CA VAL A 78 -3.28 -2.37 -1.36
C VAL A 78 -4.74 -2.69 -1.09
N ILE A 79 -5.16 -3.88 -1.46
CA ILE A 79 -6.51 -4.39 -1.16
C ILE A 79 -6.39 -5.36 0.01
N HIS A 80 -7.10 -5.05 1.09
CA HIS A 80 -7.11 -5.86 2.30
C HIS A 80 -8.52 -5.91 2.86
N ARG A 81 -9.08 -7.11 2.95
CA ARG A 81 -10.42 -7.37 3.49
C ARG A 81 -11.51 -6.50 2.84
N GLY A 82 -11.43 -6.30 1.53
CA GLY A 82 -12.41 -5.52 0.79
C GLY A 82 -12.20 -4.01 0.84
N ASN A 83 -11.13 -3.54 1.48
CA ASN A 83 -10.81 -2.13 1.54
C ASN A 83 -9.60 -1.81 0.66
N ALA A 84 -9.62 -0.66 0.02
CA ALA A 84 -8.51 -0.16 -0.78
C ALA A 84 -7.74 0.88 0.02
N PHE A 85 -6.43 0.66 0.15
CA PHE A 85 -5.52 1.57 0.84
C PHE A 85 -4.57 2.17 -0.18
N ALA A 86 -4.64 3.48 -0.39
CA ALA A 86 -3.72 4.15 -1.31
C ALA A 86 -2.30 4.15 -0.70
N ILE A 87 -1.32 3.75 -1.50
CA ILE A 87 0.08 3.78 -1.07
C ILE A 87 0.58 5.21 -1.20
N LEU A 88 0.92 5.83 -0.08
CA LEU A 88 1.39 7.22 -0.04
C LEU A 88 2.91 7.31 -0.13
N GLY A 89 3.60 6.26 0.28
CA GLY A 89 5.06 6.22 0.21
C GLY A 89 5.56 4.81 0.41
N VAL A 90 6.76 4.56 -0.08
CA VAL A 90 7.44 3.27 0.03
C VAL A 90 8.78 3.51 0.72
N MET A 91 9.03 2.78 1.80
CA MET A 91 10.26 2.89 2.57
C MET A 91 10.97 1.54 2.60
N PRO A 92 12.23 1.46 2.19
CA PRO A 92 12.98 0.21 2.28
C PRO A 92 13.28 -0.13 3.74
N ASP A 93 13.63 -1.40 3.97
CA ASP A 93 14.09 -1.88 5.28
C ASP A 93 15.30 -1.06 5.72
N PRO A 94 15.28 -0.46 6.93
CA PRO A 94 16.41 0.36 7.40
C PRO A 94 17.71 -0.43 7.60
N ASP A 95 17.62 -1.75 7.78
CA ASP A 95 18.82 -2.57 7.98
C ASP A 95 19.52 -2.90 6.66
N SER A 96 18.80 -3.48 5.70
CA SER A 96 19.40 -3.92 4.43
C SER A 96 18.78 -3.24 3.21
N GLY A 97 17.53 -2.83 3.31
CA GLY A 97 16.76 -2.32 2.18
C GLY A 97 16.38 -3.38 1.15
N LEU A 98 16.68 -4.66 1.41
CA LEU A 98 16.54 -5.75 0.45
C LEU A 98 15.56 -6.84 0.87
N GLU A 99 15.26 -6.97 2.17
CA GLU A 99 14.39 -8.06 2.65
C GLU A 99 12.92 -7.66 2.73
N TYR A 100 12.67 -6.49 3.28
CA TYR A 100 11.31 -6.01 3.52
C TYR A 100 11.19 -4.55 3.09
N MET A 101 9.95 -4.12 2.91
CA MET A 101 9.65 -2.72 2.64
C MET A 101 8.36 -2.34 3.37
N THR A 102 8.28 -1.09 3.78
CA THR A 102 7.10 -0.55 4.46
C THR A 102 6.34 0.35 3.51
N LEU A 103 5.04 0.09 3.39
CA LEU A 103 4.14 0.88 2.56
C LEU A 103 3.32 1.77 3.48
N ALA A 104 3.57 3.07 3.46
CA ALA A 104 2.74 4.04 4.18
C ALA A 104 1.44 4.21 3.41
N VAL A 105 0.30 4.00 4.06
CA VAL A 105 -0.99 3.97 3.39
C VAL A 105 -1.99 4.93 4.02
N SER A 106 -2.97 5.33 3.22
CA SER A 106 -4.10 6.13 3.66
C SER A 106 -5.11 5.27 4.42
N GLU A 107 -6.21 5.88 4.86
CA GLU A 107 -7.34 5.15 5.41
C GLU A 107 -7.95 4.25 4.34
N GLY A 108 -8.34 3.04 4.75
CA GLY A 108 -8.99 2.08 3.84
C GLY A 108 -10.38 2.54 3.43
N VAL A 109 -10.65 2.44 2.13
CA VAL A 109 -11.95 2.79 1.56
C VAL A 109 -12.61 1.51 1.06
N VAL A 110 -13.88 1.31 1.42
CA VAL A 110 -14.61 0.11 0.99
C VAL A 110 -14.77 0.13 -0.53
N ILE A 111 -14.42 -1.00 -1.16
CA ILE A 111 -14.60 -1.18 -2.59
C ILE A 111 -16.00 -1.73 -2.82
N VAL A 112 -16.75 -1.05 -3.65
CA VAL A 112 -18.10 -1.46 -4.02
C VAL A 112 -18.07 -2.18 -5.37
#